data_cec4da281e8bb4149aef95e501ec2607
#
_entry.id   cec4da281e8bb4149aef95e501ec2607
#
_cell.length_a   1.000
_cell.length_b   1.000
_cell.length_c   1.000
_cell.angle_alpha   90.00
_cell.angle_beta   90.00
_cell.angle_gamma   90.00
#
_symmetry.space_group_name_H-M   'P 1'
#
loop_
_entity.id
_entity.type
_entity.pdbx_description
1 polymer ?
#
loop_
_entity_poly.entity_id
_entity_poly.type
_entity_poly.pdbx_seq_one_letter_code
_entity_poly.pdbx_strand_id
1 'polypeptide(L)'
;SFLHFNPDYHAENYVGVIFGGSQGYPRETTNNNSMQLKSYLLINDQHPSSRFLTTDIYGAGAFGGLGMPDFPGSGASMMDLYGGRFNNIYGASNSEGITGFTRINIPATSTVQVNGIYGGGKGHNSCDFCDAYVSCIDYNSEYATVENGLFGGNEDYRFARDTYVNINVPVRNKGGQLVNSARACFSRARLTTS
;
A
#
# COMPACT_ATOMS: atom_id res chain seq x y z
N SER A 1 4.04 8.92 12.28
CA SER A 1 3.70 10.10 11.47
C SER A 1 2.25 10.00 10.99
N PHE A 2 1.65 11.11 10.82
CA PHE A 2 0.32 11.26 10.23
C PHE A 2 0.48 12.17 9.01
N LEU A 3 0.10 11.68 7.84
CA LEU A 3 0.06 12.46 6.62
C LEU A 3 -1.38 12.53 6.14
N HIS A 4 -1.93 13.73 6.13
CA HIS A 4 -3.21 14.03 5.53
C HIS A 4 -2.94 14.78 4.22
N PHE A 5 -3.28 14.15 3.12
CA PHE A 5 -3.16 14.72 1.80
C PHE A 5 -4.56 15.02 1.28
N ASN A 6 -4.90 16.29 1.22
CA ASN A 6 -6.18 16.78 0.71
C ASN A 6 -5.93 17.97 -0.22
N PRO A 7 -5.58 17.73 -1.49
CA PRO A 7 -5.31 18.81 -2.42
C PRO A 7 -6.61 19.49 -2.83
N ASP A 8 -6.89 20.64 -2.25
CA ASP A 8 -7.95 21.55 -2.66
C ASP A 8 -7.57 22.42 -3.89
N TYR A 9 -6.50 22.09 -4.61
CA TYR A 9 -5.86 23.02 -5.50
C TYR A 9 -5.91 22.67 -6.98
N HIS A 10 -6.19 23.70 -7.77
CA HIS A 10 -6.09 23.74 -9.24
C HIS A 10 -4.65 23.69 -9.76
N ALA A 11 -3.67 23.53 -8.92
CA ALA A 11 -2.28 23.54 -9.31
C ALA A 11 -1.83 22.17 -9.83
N GLU A 12 -0.98 22.19 -10.84
CA GLU A 12 -0.26 21.03 -11.37
C GLU A 12 0.82 20.58 -10.37
N ASN A 13 0.43 20.19 -9.18
CA ASN A 13 1.35 19.71 -8.16
C ASN A 13 1.67 18.24 -8.43
N TYR A 14 2.91 17.98 -8.80
CA TYR A 14 3.44 16.63 -8.93
C TYR A 14 4.08 16.18 -7.64
N VAL A 15 3.55 15.12 -7.04
CA VAL A 15 4.26 14.35 -6.03
C VAL A 15 4.71 13.06 -6.70
N GLY A 16 6.01 12.86 -6.85
CA GLY A 16 6.55 11.68 -7.53
C GLY A 16 6.31 10.39 -6.75
N VAL A 17 6.39 10.46 -5.42
CA VAL A 17 6.19 9.31 -4.52
C VAL A 17 5.77 9.77 -3.13
N ILE A 18 4.95 8.98 -2.46
CA ILE A 18 4.49 9.24 -1.08
C ILE A 18 4.95 8.11 -0.18
N PHE A 19 5.65 8.44 0.90
CA PHE A 19 6.06 7.50 1.93
C PHE A 19 5.40 7.84 3.28
N GLY A 20 4.79 6.86 3.91
CA GLY A 20 4.27 7.00 5.28
C GLY A 20 5.37 6.95 6.34
N GLY A 21 6.48 6.32 6.03
CA GLY A 21 7.66 6.21 6.86
C GLY A 21 8.79 7.16 6.46
N SER A 22 9.94 6.99 7.10
CA SER A 22 11.16 7.75 6.79
C SER A 22 11.84 7.22 5.52
N GLN A 23 12.72 8.04 4.94
CA GLN A 23 13.49 7.60 3.79
C GLN A 23 14.37 6.37 4.10
N GLY A 24 14.97 6.31 5.29
CA GLY A 24 15.95 5.27 5.63
C GLY A 24 17.26 5.44 4.85
N TYR A 25 18.14 4.45 4.99
CA TYR A 25 19.37 4.36 4.20
C TYR A 25 19.36 3.10 3.34
N PRO A 26 19.80 3.15 2.10
CA PRO A 26 20.13 1.95 1.33
C PRO A 26 21.31 1.26 2.06
N ARG A 27 21.15 0.04 2.52
CA ARG A 27 21.71 -0.67 3.44
C ARG A 27 23.01 -1.25 3.48
N GLU A 28 23.57 -1.50 4.50
CA GLU A 28 24.63 -2.50 4.71
C GLU A 28 24.40 -3.36 5.96
N THR A 29 23.31 -3.22 6.66
CA THR A 29 23.01 -3.95 7.89
C THR A 29 21.57 -4.46 7.90
N THR A 30 21.39 -5.58 8.53
CA THR A 30 20.16 -6.35 8.56
C THR A 30 18.94 -5.69 9.25
N ASN A 31 19.09 -4.49 9.79
CA ASN A 31 18.06 -3.83 10.59
C ASN A 31 17.82 -2.38 10.18
N ASN A 32 17.29 -2.17 8.97
CA ASN A 32 16.89 -0.84 8.51
C ASN A 32 15.47 -0.45 8.94
N ASN A 33 15.16 -0.59 10.20
CA ASN A 33 13.93 -0.06 10.74
C ASN A 33 14.16 1.37 11.24
N SER A 34 13.29 2.26 10.85
CA SER A 34 13.40 3.70 11.08
C SER A 34 13.02 4.14 12.49
N MET A 35 12.95 3.26 13.48
CA MET A 35 12.42 3.54 14.83
C MET A 35 11.00 4.15 14.85
N GLN A 36 10.33 4.23 13.72
CA GLN A 36 8.97 4.69 13.61
C GLN A 36 8.03 3.50 13.78
N LEU A 37 7.24 3.51 14.85
CA LEU A 37 6.36 2.38 15.17
C LEU A 37 5.09 2.36 14.32
N LYS A 38 4.58 3.52 13.91
CA LYS A 38 3.33 3.59 13.16
C LYS A 38 3.38 4.68 12.10
N SER A 39 2.75 4.39 10.98
CA SER A 39 2.34 5.39 10.00
C SER A 39 0.84 5.32 9.77
N TYR A 40 0.24 6.46 9.53
CA TYR A 40 -1.13 6.56 9.09
C TYR A 40 -1.19 7.53 7.92
N LEU A 41 -1.65 7.03 6.79
CA LEU A 41 -1.86 7.81 5.57
C LEU A 41 -3.36 7.94 5.32
N LEU A 42 -3.85 9.16 5.30
CA LEU A 42 -5.20 9.45 4.85
C LEU A 42 -5.10 10.21 3.53
N ILE A 43 -5.60 9.61 2.47
CA ILE A 43 -5.58 10.16 1.13
C ILE A 43 -7.02 10.45 0.70
N ASN A 44 -7.32 11.71 0.51
CA ASN A 44 -8.64 12.18 0.16
C ASN A 44 -8.59 13.20 -0.98
N ASP A 45 -8.06 12.77 -2.12
CA ASP A 45 -8.10 13.58 -3.33
C ASP A 45 -9.41 13.32 -4.08
N GLN A 46 -10.37 14.21 -3.89
CA GLN A 46 -11.67 14.15 -4.54
C GLN A 46 -11.71 14.96 -5.85
N HIS A 47 -10.59 15.59 -6.23
CA HIS A 47 -10.60 16.45 -7.41
C HIS A 47 -10.62 15.64 -8.71
N PRO A 48 -11.59 15.87 -9.61
CA PRO A 48 -11.75 15.06 -10.82
C PRO A 48 -10.60 15.19 -11.83
N SER A 49 -9.79 16.23 -11.72
CA SER A 49 -8.60 16.45 -12.57
C SER A 49 -7.28 16.07 -11.89
N SER A 50 -7.31 15.31 -10.81
CA SER A 50 -6.10 14.78 -10.18
C SER A 50 -5.21 14.07 -11.18
N ARG A 51 -3.93 14.44 -11.21
CA ARG A 51 -2.93 13.95 -12.18
C ARG A 51 -1.87 13.04 -11.55
N PHE A 52 -2.09 12.49 -10.38
CA PHE A 52 -1.12 11.62 -9.70
C PHE A 52 -0.98 10.22 -10.33
N LEU A 53 -1.16 10.10 -11.63
CA LEU A 53 -1.16 8.83 -12.36
C LEU A 53 0.18 8.06 -12.31
N THR A 54 1.27 8.73 -11.97
CA THR A 54 2.60 8.14 -11.89
C THR A 54 3.12 7.98 -10.46
N THR A 55 2.37 8.45 -9.48
CA THR A 55 2.76 8.42 -8.08
C THR A 55 2.53 7.04 -7.48
N ASP A 56 3.58 6.45 -6.92
CA ASP A 56 3.49 5.30 -6.05
C ASP A 56 3.32 5.75 -4.59
N ILE A 57 2.53 5.01 -3.83
CA ILE A 57 2.31 5.24 -2.39
C ILE A 57 2.83 4.04 -1.61
N TYR A 58 3.62 4.32 -0.58
CA TYR A 58 4.16 3.33 0.33
C TYR A 58 3.75 3.63 1.77
N GLY A 59 3.21 2.66 2.45
CA GLY A 59 2.79 2.81 3.85
C GLY A 59 3.96 2.92 4.83
N ALA A 60 5.12 2.41 4.45
CA ALA A 60 6.36 2.52 5.21
C ALA A 60 7.39 3.42 4.49
N GLY A 61 8.66 3.17 4.67
CA GLY A 61 9.73 4.02 4.14
C GLY A 61 10.24 3.62 2.75
N ALA A 62 11.18 4.39 2.23
CA ALA A 62 11.86 4.07 0.98
C ALA A 62 12.80 2.86 1.15
N PHE A 63 13.65 2.91 2.18
CA PHE A 63 14.66 1.90 2.51
C PHE A 63 14.51 1.36 3.93
N GLY A 64 13.36 1.52 4.56
CA GLY A 64 13.14 1.07 5.93
C GLY A 64 11.68 0.74 6.19
N GLY A 65 11.46 -0.37 6.90
CA GLY A 65 10.16 -0.73 7.43
C GLY A 65 9.79 0.07 8.66
N LEU A 66 8.63 -0.20 9.20
CA LEU A 66 8.16 0.36 10.46
C LEU A 66 8.42 -0.62 11.59
N GLY A 67 8.97 -0.13 12.70
CA GLY A 67 9.26 -0.92 13.88
C GLY A 67 10.57 -0.55 14.53
N MET A 68 10.89 -1.22 15.64
CA MET A 68 12.17 -1.06 16.33
C MET A 68 13.23 -1.93 15.66
N PRO A 69 14.48 -1.47 15.55
CA PRO A 69 15.57 -2.25 14.97
C PRO A 69 15.75 -3.63 15.62
N ASP A 70 15.66 -3.69 16.94
CA ASP A 70 15.80 -4.93 17.72
C ASP A 70 14.55 -5.82 17.71
N PHE A 71 13.43 -5.30 17.21
CA PHE A 71 12.16 -6.01 17.12
C PHE A 71 11.53 -5.82 15.73
N PRO A 72 12.09 -6.46 14.70
CA PRO A 72 11.51 -6.43 13.36
C PRO A 72 10.05 -6.89 13.39
N GLY A 73 9.18 -6.14 12.73
CA GLY A 73 7.77 -6.45 12.71
C GLY A 73 6.96 -5.88 13.89
N SER A 74 7.54 -5.04 14.73
CA SER A 74 6.79 -4.33 15.78
C SER A 74 5.98 -3.13 15.27
N GLY A 75 6.18 -2.72 14.03
CA GLY A 75 5.55 -1.53 13.44
C GLY A 75 4.29 -1.83 12.63
N ALA A 76 3.50 -0.79 12.42
CA ALA A 76 2.28 -0.89 11.64
C ALA A 76 2.09 0.29 10.68
N SER A 77 1.63 -0.03 9.48
CA SER A 77 1.20 0.92 8.46
C SER A 77 -0.31 0.81 8.25
N MET A 78 -0.99 1.93 8.25
CA MET A 78 -2.41 2.01 7.97
C MET A 78 -2.67 3.10 6.92
N MET A 79 -3.51 2.80 5.94
CA MET A 79 -3.92 3.72 4.89
C MET A 79 -5.42 3.70 4.71
N ASP A 80 -6.03 4.88 4.67
CA ASP A 80 -7.41 5.08 4.24
C ASP A 80 -7.43 5.89 2.94
N LEU A 81 -7.97 5.30 1.88
CA LEU A 81 -7.95 5.83 0.53
C LEU A 81 -9.36 6.23 0.11
N TYR A 82 -9.67 7.51 0.14
CA TYR A 82 -10.98 8.05 -0.22
C TYR A 82 -11.07 8.49 -1.68
N GLY A 83 -9.96 8.88 -2.27
CA GLY A 83 -9.93 9.34 -3.66
C GLY A 83 -8.53 9.57 -4.16
N GLY A 84 -8.41 9.94 -5.44
CA GLY A 84 -7.17 10.21 -6.13
C GLY A 84 -6.85 9.18 -7.21
N ARG A 85 -5.82 9.47 -8.00
CA ARG A 85 -5.37 8.64 -9.12
C ARG A 85 -3.90 8.35 -8.94
N PHE A 86 -3.56 7.09 -8.76
CA PHE A 86 -2.20 6.67 -8.41
C PHE A 86 -1.73 5.53 -9.33
N ASN A 87 -0.43 5.35 -9.40
CA ASN A 87 0.14 4.20 -10.09
C ASN A 87 -0.07 2.94 -9.26
N ASN A 88 0.73 2.73 -8.22
CA ASN A 88 0.56 1.59 -7.34
C ASN A 88 0.55 2.00 -5.87
N ILE A 89 -0.09 1.19 -5.05
CA ILE A 89 -0.18 1.39 -3.60
C ILE A 89 0.38 0.15 -2.90
N TYR A 90 1.32 0.38 -1.98
CA TYR A 90 2.01 -0.65 -1.22
C TYR A 90 1.81 -0.43 0.28
N GLY A 91 1.41 -1.46 0.99
CA GLY A 91 1.21 -1.40 2.44
C GLY A 91 2.51 -1.22 3.22
N ALA A 92 3.61 -1.75 2.73
CA ALA A 92 4.92 -1.70 3.36
C ALA A 92 5.90 -0.78 2.61
N SER A 93 7.19 -1.10 2.67
CA SER A 93 8.28 -0.28 2.14
C SER A 93 8.52 -0.49 0.64
N ASN A 94 9.27 0.44 0.04
CA ASN A 94 9.68 0.33 -1.36
C ASN A 94 10.75 -0.74 -1.56
N SER A 95 11.85 -0.70 -0.80
CA SER A 95 13.01 -1.55 -1.08
C SER A 95 13.43 -2.44 0.06
N GLU A 96 13.42 -1.96 1.29
CA GLU A 96 13.99 -2.68 2.43
C GLU A 96 13.16 -2.49 3.69
N GLY A 97 13.40 -3.35 4.69
CA GLY A 97 12.83 -3.25 6.01
C GLY A 97 11.50 -4.00 6.19
N ILE A 98 11.27 -4.45 7.40
CA ILE A 98 10.12 -5.26 7.77
C ILE A 98 9.09 -4.38 8.46
N THR A 99 7.85 -4.45 8.00
CA THR A 99 6.68 -3.85 8.66
C THR A 99 5.83 -4.97 9.25
N GLY A 100 5.51 -4.92 10.53
CA GLY A 100 4.80 -6.02 11.19
C GLY A 100 3.37 -6.20 10.70
N PHE A 101 2.65 -5.09 10.58
CA PHE A 101 1.26 -5.08 10.11
C PHE A 101 1.04 -3.98 9.08
N THR A 102 0.35 -4.31 8.02
CA THR A 102 -0.11 -3.33 7.03
C THR A 102 -1.61 -3.44 6.80
N ARG A 103 -2.27 -2.31 6.70
CA ARG A 103 -3.68 -2.25 6.31
C ARG A 103 -3.91 -1.17 5.28
N ILE A 104 -4.52 -1.56 4.17
CA ILE A 104 -5.01 -0.66 3.14
C ILE A 104 -6.54 -0.76 3.12
N ASN A 105 -7.20 0.32 3.46
CA ASN A 105 -8.64 0.39 3.49
C ASN A 105 -9.15 1.30 2.37
N ILE A 106 -10.07 0.77 1.58
CA ILE A 106 -10.80 1.48 0.54
C ILE A 106 -12.25 1.55 1.00
N PRO A 107 -12.64 2.63 1.68
CA PRO A 107 -13.98 2.75 2.26
C PRO A 107 -15.05 2.83 1.18
N ALA A 108 -16.31 2.59 1.55
CA ALA A 108 -17.45 2.51 0.64
C ALA A 108 -17.66 3.77 -0.24
N THR A 109 -17.23 4.92 0.26
CA THR A 109 -17.32 6.20 -0.47
C THR A 109 -16.11 6.51 -1.34
N SER A 110 -15.11 5.63 -1.35
CA SER A 110 -13.86 5.87 -2.09
C SER A 110 -14.09 5.91 -3.59
N THR A 111 -13.45 6.88 -4.24
CA THR A 111 -13.38 7.01 -5.69
C THR A 111 -11.96 6.82 -6.22
N VAL A 112 -11.07 6.21 -5.43
CA VAL A 112 -9.67 5.99 -5.80
C VAL A 112 -9.55 5.20 -7.11
N GLN A 113 -8.62 5.62 -7.94
CA GLN A 113 -8.25 4.94 -9.18
C GLN A 113 -6.78 4.56 -9.10
N VAL A 114 -6.46 3.30 -9.28
CA VAL A 114 -5.11 2.80 -9.09
C VAL A 114 -4.82 1.64 -10.05
N ASN A 115 -3.56 1.46 -10.44
CA ASN A 115 -3.17 0.32 -11.25
C ASN A 115 -3.14 -0.96 -10.44
N GLY A 116 -2.42 -0.99 -9.33
CA GLY A 116 -2.33 -2.16 -8.47
C GLY A 116 -2.28 -1.80 -6.98
N ILE A 117 -2.80 -2.68 -6.15
CA ILE A 117 -2.73 -2.56 -4.69
C ILE A 117 -2.05 -3.81 -4.13
N TYR A 118 -0.98 -3.59 -3.39
CA TYR A 118 -0.16 -4.63 -2.78
C TYR A 118 -0.19 -4.47 -1.25
N GLY A 119 -0.62 -5.49 -0.55
CA GLY A 119 -0.69 -5.48 0.91
C GLY A 119 0.69 -5.37 1.57
N GLY A 120 1.72 -5.94 0.93
CA GLY A 120 3.11 -5.84 1.32
C GLY A 120 3.86 -4.67 0.70
N GLY A 121 5.15 -4.83 0.51
CA GLY A 121 6.03 -3.84 -0.14
C GLY A 121 6.21 -4.06 -1.63
N LYS A 122 6.99 -3.18 -2.26
CA LYS A 122 7.35 -3.36 -3.66
C LYS A 122 8.40 -4.45 -3.83
N GLY A 123 9.44 -4.40 -3.02
CA GLY A 123 10.57 -5.30 -3.14
C GLY A 123 11.65 -4.79 -4.10
N HIS A 124 12.83 -5.38 -3.99
CA HIS A 124 13.93 -5.16 -4.90
C HIS A 124 14.77 -6.43 -4.98
N ASN A 125 15.35 -6.74 -6.13
CA ASN A 125 16.11 -7.99 -6.40
C ASN A 125 17.26 -8.28 -5.43
N SER A 126 17.72 -7.32 -4.65
CA SER A 126 18.78 -7.47 -3.65
C SER A 126 18.29 -7.38 -2.22
N CYS A 127 16.98 -7.31 -2.00
CA CYS A 127 16.41 -7.13 -0.68
C CYS A 127 15.83 -8.44 -0.14
N ASP A 128 16.47 -8.97 0.89
CA ASP A 128 15.99 -10.17 1.57
C ASP A 128 14.85 -9.87 2.59
N PHE A 129 14.55 -8.59 2.85
CA PHE A 129 13.74 -8.17 3.99
C PHE A 129 12.85 -6.92 3.72
N CYS A 130 12.13 -6.85 2.62
CA CYS A 130 11.14 -5.79 2.40
C CYS A 130 9.72 -6.32 2.56
N ASP A 131 9.35 -6.70 3.78
CA ASP A 131 8.18 -7.53 4.00
C ASP A 131 7.15 -6.93 4.95
N ALA A 132 5.93 -7.43 4.84
CA ALA A 132 4.92 -7.32 5.88
C ALA A 132 4.69 -8.70 6.51
N TYR A 133 4.68 -8.79 7.84
CA TYR A 133 4.33 -10.05 8.50
C TYR A 133 2.86 -10.36 8.34
N VAL A 134 2.02 -9.36 8.47
CA VAL A 134 0.58 -9.48 8.23
C VAL A 134 0.14 -8.32 7.36
N SER A 135 -0.48 -8.61 6.25
CA SER A 135 -1.05 -7.61 5.37
C SER A 135 -2.56 -7.78 5.23
N CYS A 136 -3.27 -6.66 5.18
CA CYS A 136 -4.72 -6.63 5.02
C CYS A 136 -5.12 -5.58 3.98
N ILE A 137 -5.94 -5.97 3.01
CA ILE A 137 -6.62 -5.07 2.09
C ILE A 137 -8.12 -5.22 2.32
N ASP A 138 -8.78 -4.13 2.69
CA ASP A 138 -10.24 -4.05 2.82
C ASP A 138 -10.79 -3.22 1.66
N TYR A 139 -11.46 -3.86 0.71
CA TYR A 139 -12.04 -3.23 -0.47
C TYR A 139 -13.56 -3.16 -0.35
N ASN A 140 -14.10 -1.96 -0.08
CA ASN A 140 -15.52 -1.75 0.22
C ASN A 140 -16.22 -0.80 -0.75
N SER A 141 -15.54 -0.29 -1.78
CA SER A 141 -16.12 0.72 -2.68
C SER A 141 -16.53 0.14 -4.03
N GLU A 142 -17.75 0.47 -4.46
CA GLU A 142 -18.23 0.23 -5.83
C GLU A 142 -17.76 1.31 -6.82
N TYR A 143 -17.22 2.43 -6.33
CA TYR A 143 -16.78 3.58 -7.14
C TYR A 143 -15.27 3.58 -7.40
N ALA A 144 -14.51 2.88 -6.57
CA ALA A 144 -13.07 2.73 -6.77
C ALA A 144 -12.77 1.82 -7.97
N THR A 145 -11.64 2.05 -8.63
CA THR A 145 -11.19 1.22 -9.75
C THR A 145 -9.77 0.75 -9.57
N VAL A 146 -9.52 -0.50 -9.90
CA VAL A 146 -8.21 -1.15 -9.86
C VAL A 146 -7.95 -1.84 -11.19
N GLU A 147 -6.87 -1.47 -11.90
CA GLU A 147 -6.60 -1.98 -13.26
C GLU A 147 -6.00 -3.39 -13.25
N ASN A 148 -4.95 -3.58 -12.46
CA ASN A 148 -4.15 -4.81 -12.50
C ASN A 148 -4.57 -5.84 -11.45
N GLY A 149 -5.09 -5.39 -10.30
CA GLY A 149 -5.59 -6.27 -9.26
C GLY A 149 -5.21 -5.89 -7.84
N LEU A 150 -5.73 -6.70 -6.91
CA LEU A 150 -5.45 -6.64 -5.49
C LEU A 150 -4.55 -7.81 -5.11
N PHE A 151 -3.40 -7.52 -4.55
CA PHE A 151 -2.39 -8.51 -4.19
C PHE A 151 -2.15 -8.45 -2.68
N GLY A 152 -2.39 -9.53 -1.98
CA GLY A 152 -2.19 -9.58 -0.53
C GLY A 152 -0.72 -9.47 -0.11
N GLY A 153 0.21 -9.92 -0.96
CA GLY A 153 1.65 -9.92 -0.71
C GLY A 153 2.40 -8.73 -1.30
N ASN A 154 3.69 -8.96 -1.55
CA ASN A 154 4.61 -8.03 -2.20
C ASN A 154 4.47 -8.06 -3.72
N GLU A 155 4.99 -7.05 -4.43
CA GLU A 155 5.05 -7.04 -5.89
C GLU A 155 6.12 -8.01 -6.40
N ASP A 156 7.36 -7.84 -5.97
CA ASP A 156 8.51 -8.53 -6.56
C ASP A 156 9.17 -9.60 -5.69
N TYR A 157 8.90 -9.71 -4.39
CA TYR A 157 9.66 -10.60 -3.51
C TYR A 157 8.84 -11.45 -2.53
N ARG A 158 9.49 -12.46 -1.93
CA ARG A 158 8.97 -13.75 -1.49
C ARG A 158 8.20 -13.81 -0.18
N PHE A 159 8.14 -12.78 0.64
CA PHE A 159 7.71 -12.95 2.03
C PHE A 159 6.60 -12.01 2.48
N ALA A 160 5.37 -12.36 2.19
CA ALA A 160 4.29 -12.01 3.10
C ALA A 160 3.94 -13.28 3.89
N ARG A 161 3.88 -13.24 5.20
CA ARG A 161 3.54 -14.40 6.00
C ARG A 161 2.06 -14.69 5.93
N ASP A 162 1.24 -13.77 6.42
CA ASP A 162 -0.21 -13.89 6.37
C ASP A 162 -0.80 -12.72 5.59
N THR A 163 -1.58 -13.01 4.57
CA THR A 163 -2.20 -12.00 3.72
C THR A 163 -3.71 -12.15 3.71
N TYR A 164 -4.40 -11.03 3.86
CA TYR A 164 -5.85 -10.95 3.83
C TYR A 164 -6.29 -9.97 2.76
N VAL A 165 -7.17 -10.40 1.87
CA VAL A 165 -7.82 -9.53 0.89
C VAL A 165 -9.32 -9.71 1.05
N ASN A 166 -9.95 -8.74 1.67
CA ASN A 166 -11.39 -8.71 1.91
C ASN A 166 -12.05 -7.88 0.82
N ILE A 167 -12.85 -8.53 -0.01
CA ILE A 167 -13.56 -7.91 -1.12
C ILE A 167 -15.04 -8.00 -0.80
N ASN A 168 -15.64 -6.89 -0.43
CA ASN A 168 -17.03 -6.80 -0.01
C ASN A 168 -17.97 -6.27 -1.11
N VAL A 169 -17.39 -5.83 -2.22
CA VAL A 169 -18.12 -5.31 -3.40
C VAL A 169 -17.41 -5.75 -4.69
N PRO A 170 -18.08 -5.72 -5.84
CA PRO A 170 -17.44 -6.02 -7.12
C PRO A 170 -16.29 -5.06 -7.42
N VAL A 171 -15.10 -5.60 -7.70
CA VAL A 171 -13.94 -4.81 -8.13
C VAL A 171 -14.05 -4.52 -9.62
N ARG A 172 -13.92 -3.27 -10.00
CA ARG A 172 -14.00 -2.83 -11.40
C ARG A 172 -12.70 -2.19 -11.85
N ASN A 173 -12.36 -2.37 -13.11
CA ASN A 173 -11.32 -1.61 -13.77
C ASN A 173 -11.85 -0.25 -14.25
N LYS A 174 -10.96 0.58 -14.79
CA LYS A 174 -11.27 1.91 -15.33
C LYS A 174 -12.32 1.91 -16.47
N GLY A 175 -12.43 0.80 -17.20
CA GLY A 175 -13.47 0.58 -18.22
C GLY A 175 -14.79 0.10 -17.64
N GLY A 176 -14.94 0.02 -16.31
CA GLY A 176 -16.13 -0.48 -15.63
C GLY A 176 -16.30 -2.00 -15.66
N GLN A 177 -15.32 -2.73 -16.21
CA GLN A 177 -15.36 -4.19 -16.28
C GLN A 177 -15.01 -4.80 -14.92
N LEU A 178 -15.65 -5.91 -14.57
CA LEU A 178 -15.32 -6.66 -13.35
C LEU A 178 -13.91 -7.25 -13.44
N VAL A 179 -13.08 -6.96 -12.45
CA VAL A 179 -11.76 -7.55 -12.28
C VAL A 179 -11.87 -8.71 -11.30
N ASN A 180 -12.09 -9.91 -11.81
CA ASN A 180 -12.36 -11.10 -10.99
C ASN A 180 -11.12 -11.75 -10.37
N SER A 181 -10.02 -11.06 -10.20
CA SER A 181 -8.83 -11.71 -9.70
C SER A 181 -8.20 -11.01 -8.50
N ALA A 182 -8.59 -11.44 -7.31
CA ALA A 182 -7.65 -11.38 -6.19
C ALA A 182 -6.56 -12.40 -6.49
N ARG A 183 -5.39 -11.96 -6.92
CA ARG A 183 -4.22 -12.83 -7.05
C ARG A 183 -3.45 -12.77 -5.73
N ALA A 184 -3.56 -13.81 -4.94
CA ALA A 184 -2.68 -14.01 -3.80
C ALA A 184 -1.34 -14.54 -4.29
N CYS A 185 -0.28 -13.74 -4.18
CA CYS A 185 1.07 -14.27 -4.31
C CYS A 185 1.51 -14.84 -2.96
N PHE A 186 1.38 -16.14 -2.84
CA PHE A 186 2.00 -17.07 -1.88
C PHE A 186 1.83 -16.88 -0.35
N SER A 187 1.32 -17.80 0.22
CA SER A 187 1.41 -18.89 1.13
C SER A 187 0.27 -19.06 2.15
N ARG A 188 -0.65 -18.24 2.32
CA ARG A 188 -1.97 -18.41 2.95
C ARG A 188 -2.81 -17.17 2.70
N ALA A 189 -3.36 -17.06 1.52
CA ALA A 189 -4.41 -16.08 1.28
C ALA A 189 -5.74 -16.66 1.76
N ARG A 190 -6.44 -15.95 2.62
CA ARG A 190 -7.83 -16.22 2.92
C ARG A 190 -8.67 -15.19 2.17
N LEU A 191 -9.42 -15.65 1.19
CA LEU A 191 -10.43 -14.84 0.54
C LEU A 191 -11.73 -14.98 1.36
N THR A 192 -12.22 -13.90 1.93
CA THR A 192 -13.56 -13.85 2.53
C THR A 192 -14.45 -13.02 1.61
N THR A 193 -15.42 -13.66 1.00
CA THR A 193 -16.50 -12.99 0.29
C THR A 193 -17.73 -13.02 1.20
N SER A 194 -18.32 -11.89 1.47
CA SER A 194 -19.62 -11.76 2.12
C SER A 194 -20.72 -11.74 1.08
#